data_dce56706818808090f3b5aca7bb4559a
#
_entry.id   dce56706818808090f3b5aca7bb4559a
#
_cell.length_a   1.000
_cell.length_b   1.000
_cell.length_c   1.000
_cell.angle_alpha   90.00
_cell.angle_beta   90.00
_cell.angle_gamma   90.00
#
_symmetry.space_group_name_H-M   'P 1'
#
loop_
_entity.id
_entity.type
_entity.pdbx_description
1 polymer ?
#
loop_
_entity_poly.entity_id
_entity_poly.type
_entity_poly.pdbx_seq_one_letter_code
_entity_poly.pdbx_strand_id
1 'polypeptide(L)'
;YIVLNKSNASVDYLIKRLQEKEIYNGLFIKSEDALNRINKDTLLVVVDTHRPSFTEEPELIRRAERIVVFDHHRRSAESIENATLSYLEPYASSASELITEVVQYFDDRIKIEPLEADALLAGITMDTKNFIFKTGVRTYEAASYLRRAGADPTSVRQLFQDDMETFTYRAETIKKAKMIKPGIAISECPPNIPNAQLIAAQAADSLLNIKGITASIVLCSTPEGIMISGRSLGSINMQLILEKLGGGGHLTMAGAQLENISMEEARKLVIEAIDDYLKEGEGK
;
A
#
# COMPACT_ATOMS: atom_id res chain seq x y z
N TYR A 1 -2.09 17.30 -15.36
CA TYR A 1 -0.86 17.21 -14.57
C TYR A 1 -1.07 16.31 -13.37
N ILE A 2 0.00 15.62 -12.93
CA ILE A 2 0.04 14.83 -11.72
C ILE A 2 1.03 15.49 -10.75
N VAL A 3 0.56 15.83 -9.55
CA VAL A 3 1.44 16.40 -8.52
C VAL A 3 2.22 15.26 -7.86
N LEU A 4 3.55 15.35 -7.90
CA LEU A 4 4.44 14.31 -7.37
C LEU A 4 5.71 14.95 -6.81
N ASN A 5 5.81 15.04 -5.49
CA ASN A 5 6.98 15.61 -4.84
C ASN A 5 8.14 14.60 -4.71
N LYS A 6 7.81 13.37 -4.34
CA LYS A 6 8.77 12.28 -4.23
C LYS A 6 8.15 11.00 -4.79
N SER A 7 8.92 10.25 -5.52
CA SER A 7 8.57 8.88 -5.92
C SER A 7 9.22 7.88 -4.97
N ASN A 8 8.72 6.67 -4.99
CA ASN A 8 9.32 5.54 -4.30
C ASN A 8 9.73 4.46 -5.32
N ALA A 9 10.58 3.54 -4.90
CA ALA A 9 11.12 2.49 -5.77
C ALA A 9 10.03 1.68 -6.49
N SER A 10 8.85 1.50 -5.87
CA SER A 10 7.76 0.70 -6.44
C SER A 10 7.12 1.35 -7.68
N VAL A 11 7.13 2.69 -7.77
CA VAL A 11 6.54 3.43 -8.91
C VAL A 11 7.58 4.04 -9.85
N ASP A 12 8.86 4.09 -9.45
CA ASP A 12 9.93 4.71 -10.24
C ASP A 12 10.05 4.12 -11.64
N TYR A 13 9.91 2.81 -11.76
CA TYR A 13 9.98 2.13 -13.06
C TYR A 13 8.82 2.57 -13.98
N LEU A 14 7.60 2.66 -13.45
CA LEU A 14 6.44 3.13 -14.20
C LEU A 14 6.60 4.59 -14.63
N ILE A 15 7.04 5.46 -13.71
CA ILE A 15 7.29 6.88 -13.99
C ILE A 15 8.33 7.04 -15.11
N LYS A 16 9.44 6.29 -15.07
CA LYS A 16 10.46 6.29 -16.13
C LYS A 16 9.87 5.90 -17.49
N ARG A 17 9.08 4.82 -17.55
CA ARG A 17 8.41 4.40 -18.79
C ARG A 17 7.46 5.45 -19.35
N LEU A 18 6.74 6.18 -18.47
CA LEU A 18 5.88 7.30 -18.88
C LEU A 18 6.74 8.45 -19.44
N GLN A 19 7.81 8.82 -18.75
CA GLN A 19 8.70 9.91 -19.16
C GLN A 19 9.45 9.63 -20.48
N GLU A 20 9.65 8.38 -20.86
CA GLU A 20 10.23 7.99 -22.16
C GLU A 20 9.32 8.29 -23.35
N LYS A 21 8.02 8.51 -23.11
CA LYS A 21 7.06 8.83 -24.16
C LYS A 21 6.78 10.32 -24.22
N GLU A 22 6.97 10.92 -25.37
CA GLU A 22 6.80 12.35 -25.62
C GLU A 22 5.41 12.88 -25.22
N ILE A 23 4.36 12.07 -25.38
CA ILE A 23 2.99 12.42 -25.01
C ILE A 23 2.81 12.74 -23.52
N TYR A 24 3.69 12.23 -22.65
CA TYR A 24 3.64 12.50 -21.21
C TYR A 24 4.69 13.49 -20.73
N ASN A 25 5.35 14.22 -21.64
CA ASN A 25 6.30 15.24 -21.27
C ASN A 25 5.62 16.33 -20.42
N GLY A 26 6.22 16.59 -19.24
CA GLY A 26 5.67 17.58 -18.30
C GLY A 26 4.40 17.14 -17.57
N LEU A 27 4.03 15.85 -17.61
CA LEU A 27 2.89 15.31 -16.89
C LEU A 27 3.06 15.46 -15.36
N PHE A 28 4.25 15.14 -14.84
CA PHE A 28 4.55 15.22 -13.40
C PHE A 28 5.09 16.60 -13.05
N ILE A 29 4.48 17.25 -12.07
CA ILE A 29 4.87 18.59 -11.58
C ILE A 29 5.06 18.56 -10.06
N LYS A 30 5.82 19.49 -9.52
CA LYS A 30 5.97 19.71 -8.08
C LYS A 30 4.81 20.50 -7.49
N SER A 31 4.62 20.39 -6.17
CA SER A 31 3.61 21.17 -5.44
C SER A 31 3.68 22.66 -5.74
N GLU A 32 4.88 23.25 -5.76
CA GLU A 32 5.08 24.66 -6.06
C GLU A 32 4.54 25.05 -7.43
N ASP A 33 4.84 24.26 -8.47
CA ASP A 33 4.33 24.47 -9.82
C ASP A 33 2.81 24.35 -9.88
N ALA A 34 2.25 23.38 -9.17
CA ALA A 34 0.81 23.18 -9.11
C ALA A 34 0.11 24.36 -8.43
N LEU A 35 0.65 24.85 -7.30
CA LEU A 35 0.13 26.02 -6.58
C LEU A 35 0.19 27.31 -7.41
N ASN A 36 1.16 27.43 -8.30
CA ASN A 36 1.28 28.57 -9.22
C ASN A 36 0.34 28.47 -10.43
N ARG A 37 -0.10 27.27 -10.80
CA ARG A 37 -0.96 27.02 -11.98
C ARG A 37 -2.44 26.96 -11.64
N ILE A 38 -2.80 26.62 -10.39
CA ILE A 38 -4.21 26.49 -10.00
C ILE A 38 -4.96 27.80 -10.17
N ASN A 39 -6.15 27.72 -10.74
CA ASN A 39 -7.04 28.87 -10.98
C ASN A 39 -8.51 28.41 -10.93
N LYS A 40 -9.46 29.34 -11.11
CA LYS A 40 -10.92 29.07 -11.05
C LYS A 40 -11.41 28.03 -12.07
N ASP A 41 -10.67 27.82 -13.16
CA ASP A 41 -11.03 26.86 -14.21
C ASP A 41 -10.40 25.47 -13.99
N THR A 42 -9.56 25.34 -12.96
CA THR A 42 -8.91 24.08 -12.62
C THR A 42 -9.91 23.10 -12.01
N LEU A 43 -9.92 21.87 -12.52
CA LEU A 43 -10.52 20.72 -11.86
C LEU A 43 -9.43 19.98 -11.09
N LEU A 44 -9.55 19.92 -9.79
CA LEU A 44 -8.68 19.11 -8.93
C LEU A 44 -9.30 17.71 -8.78
N VAL A 45 -8.59 16.69 -9.22
CA VAL A 45 -8.99 15.29 -9.04
C VAL A 45 -8.10 14.66 -7.97
N VAL A 46 -8.71 14.25 -6.87
CA VAL A 46 -8.05 13.53 -5.77
C VAL A 46 -8.40 12.05 -5.89
N VAL A 47 -7.39 11.20 -5.89
CA VAL A 47 -7.56 9.75 -6.03
C VAL A 47 -6.91 9.00 -4.87
N ASP A 48 -7.50 7.88 -4.49
CA ASP A 48 -7.00 6.94 -3.48
C ASP A 48 -6.91 7.50 -2.05
N THR A 49 -7.46 8.68 -1.84
CA THR A 49 -7.67 9.26 -0.51
C THR A 49 -8.80 10.28 -0.52
N HIS A 50 -9.54 10.36 0.57
CA HIS A 50 -10.49 11.46 0.82
C HIS A 50 -10.01 12.40 1.94
N ARG A 51 -8.78 12.17 2.46
CA ARG A 51 -8.20 12.93 3.57
C ARG A 51 -7.21 13.96 3.05
N PRO A 52 -7.43 15.27 3.33
CA PRO A 52 -6.49 16.32 2.92
C PRO A 52 -5.04 16.07 3.33
N SER A 53 -4.84 15.59 4.57
CA SER A 53 -3.50 15.34 5.13
C SER A 53 -2.70 14.24 4.41
N PHE A 54 -3.36 13.38 3.61
CA PHE A 54 -2.72 12.32 2.83
C PHE A 54 -2.46 12.70 1.37
N THR A 55 -2.83 13.91 0.95
CA THR A 55 -2.52 14.38 -0.41
C THR A 55 -1.11 14.95 -0.50
N GLU A 56 -0.53 14.93 -1.70
CA GLU A 56 0.80 15.48 -1.97
C GLU A 56 0.92 16.98 -1.58
N GLU A 57 -0.20 17.74 -1.71
CA GLU A 57 -0.26 19.16 -1.40
C GLU A 57 -1.67 19.56 -0.91
N PRO A 58 -1.90 19.60 0.41
CA PRO A 58 -3.20 19.95 0.98
C PRO A 58 -3.69 21.37 0.65
N GLU A 59 -2.77 22.30 0.35
CA GLU A 59 -3.13 23.68 -0.02
C GLU A 59 -3.88 23.74 -1.35
N LEU A 60 -3.67 22.80 -2.27
CA LEU A 60 -4.44 22.70 -3.50
C LEU A 60 -5.94 22.49 -3.23
N ILE A 61 -6.28 21.71 -2.21
CA ILE A 61 -7.68 21.47 -1.82
C ILE A 61 -8.34 22.76 -1.31
N ARG A 62 -7.58 23.59 -0.60
CA ARG A 62 -8.09 24.88 -0.11
C ARG A 62 -8.31 25.91 -1.23
N ARG A 63 -7.50 25.86 -2.29
CA ARG A 63 -7.54 26.81 -3.41
C ARG A 63 -8.46 26.39 -4.54
N ALA A 64 -8.72 25.10 -4.70
CA ALA A 64 -9.53 24.59 -5.79
C ALA A 64 -11.02 24.92 -5.58
N GLU A 65 -11.68 25.49 -6.61
CA GLU A 65 -13.12 25.73 -6.61
C GLU A 65 -13.90 24.47 -7.03
N ARG A 66 -13.28 23.56 -7.80
CA ARG A 66 -13.89 22.33 -8.29
C ARG A 66 -13.02 21.16 -7.93
N ILE A 67 -13.55 20.27 -7.07
CA ILE A 67 -12.85 19.10 -6.55
C ILE A 67 -13.68 17.87 -6.82
N VAL A 68 -13.05 16.84 -7.36
CA VAL A 68 -13.60 15.49 -7.49
C VAL A 68 -12.73 14.52 -6.72
N VAL A 69 -13.37 13.66 -5.93
CA VAL A 69 -12.68 12.66 -5.09
C VAL A 69 -13.13 11.27 -5.49
N PHE A 70 -12.17 10.38 -5.78
CA PHE A 70 -12.38 8.95 -5.98
C PHE A 70 -11.57 8.18 -4.95
N ASP A 71 -12.24 7.45 -4.05
CA ASP A 71 -11.54 6.71 -3.01
C ASP A 71 -12.30 5.42 -2.63
N HIS A 72 -11.55 4.40 -2.24
CA HIS A 72 -12.08 3.11 -1.81
C HIS A 72 -11.83 2.82 -0.31
N HIS A 73 -11.29 3.79 0.41
CA HIS A 73 -11.08 3.66 1.85
C HIS A 73 -12.38 3.90 2.63
N ARG A 74 -12.44 3.32 3.82
CA ARG A 74 -13.54 3.61 4.76
C ARG A 74 -13.51 5.08 5.17
N ARG A 75 -14.68 5.69 5.24
CA ARG A 75 -14.81 7.09 5.63
C ARG A 75 -14.16 7.35 6.99
N SER A 76 -13.35 8.38 7.08
CA SER A 76 -12.70 8.85 8.30
C SER A 76 -13.33 10.15 8.80
N ALA A 77 -12.97 10.58 10.02
CA ALA A 77 -13.41 11.85 10.57
C ALA A 77 -12.85 13.05 9.78
N GLU A 78 -11.62 12.91 9.24
CA GLU A 78 -11.03 13.87 8.34
C GLU A 78 -11.48 13.56 6.90
N SER A 79 -12.10 14.50 6.22
CA SER A 79 -12.52 14.34 4.83
C SER A 79 -12.55 15.67 4.08
N ILE A 80 -12.45 15.63 2.75
CA ILE A 80 -12.61 16.79 1.86
C ILE A 80 -14.11 17.10 1.80
N GLU A 81 -14.56 18.11 2.55
CA GLU A 81 -15.98 18.43 2.67
C GLU A 81 -16.52 19.29 1.51
N ASN A 82 -15.64 20.07 0.86
CA ASN A 82 -16.00 20.97 -0.23
C ASN A 82 -15.88 20.32 -1.64
N ALA A 83 -15.87 18.99 -1.72
CA ALA A 83 -15.82 18.30 -3.00
C ALA A 83 -17.11 18.52 -3.79
N THR A 84 -16.99 18.88 -5.07
CA THR A 84 -18.10 18.97 -6.03
C THR A 84 -18.71 17.60 -6.29
N LEU A 85 -17.87 16.57 -6.34
CA LEU A 85 -18.24 15.16 -6.40
C LEU A 85 -17.33 14.36 -5.49
N SER A 86 -17.91 13.52 -4.65
CA SER A 86 -17.17 12.55 -3.82
C SER A 86 -17.72 11.16 -4.08
N TYR A 87 -16.92 10.31 -4.73
CA TYR A 87 -17.24 8.92 -4.99
C TYR A 87 -16.39 8.03 -4.08
N LEU A 88 -16.97 7.71 -2.90
CA LEU A 88 -16.35 6.85 -1.89
C LEU A 88 -17.02 5.47 -1.95
N GLU A 89 -16.28 4.45 -2.37
CA GLU A 89 -16.78 3.09 -2.55
C GLU A 89 -15.90 2.06 -1.83
N PRO A 90 -16.14 1.81 -0.53
CA PRO A 90 -15.31 0.91 0.27
C PRO A 90 -15.33 -0.56 -0.17
N TYR A 91 -16.26 -0.94 -1.03
CA TYR A 91 -16.38 -2.29 -1.58
C TYR A 91 -15.59 -2.48 -2.87
N ALA A 92 -15.10 -1.40 -3.49
CA ALA A 92 -14.17 -1.50 -4.60
C ALA A 92 -12.81 -2.04 -4.12
N SER A 93 -12.13 -2.78 -4.96
CA SER A 93 -10.82 -3.34 -4.63
C SER A 93 -9.73 -2.27 -4.52
N SER A 94 -9.85 -1.23 -5.34
CA SER A 94 -8.85 -0.17 -5.49
C SER A 94 -9.45 1.09 -6.12
N ALA A 95 -8.78 2.23 -5.95
CA ALA A 95 -9.09 3.44 -6.70
C ALA A 95 -8.91 3.24 -8.22
N SER A 96 -7.95 2.40 -8.63
CA SER A 96 -7.73 2.03 -10.03
C SER A 96 -8.91 1.28 -10.65
N GLU A 97 -9.61 0.42 -9.89
CA GLU A 97 -10.88 -0.20 -10.30
C GLU A 97 -11.93 0.88 -10.58
N LEU A 98 -12.15 1.80 -9.62
CA LEU A 98 -13.13 2.89 -9.76
C LEU A 98 -12.85 3.77 -10.97
N ILE A 99 -11.60 4.18 -11.17
CA ILE A 99 -11.21 4.99 -12.32
C ILE A 99 -11.40 4.24 -13.63
N THR A 100 -11.10 2.95 -13.67
CA THR A 100 -11.31 2.11 -14.86
C THR A 100 -12.80 2.05 -15.22
N GLU A 101 -13.68 1.87 -14.24
CA GLU A 101 -15.13 1.89 -14.46
C GLU A 101 -15.62 3.25 -14.98
N VAL A 102 -15.16 4.34 -14.35
CA VAL A 102 -15.54 5.69 -14.77
C VAL A 102 -15.11 5.96 -16.21
N VAL A 103 -13.85 5.69 -16.55
CA VAL A 103 -13.32 5.96 -17.90
C VAL A 103 -14.04 5.14 -18.96
N GLN A 104 -14.42 3.90 -18.65
CA GLN A 104 -15.16 3.03 -19.58
C GLN A 104 -16.51 3.64 -20.04
N TYR A 105 -17.16 4.44 -19.18
CA TYR A 105 -18.49 5.01 -19.46
C TYR A 105 -18.46 6.55 -19.59
N PHE A 106 -17.31 7.18 -19.49
CA PHE A 106 -17.22 8.64 -19.47
C PHE A 106 -17.43 9.24 -20.86
N ASP A 107 -16.72 8.74 -21.86
CA ASP A 107 -16.82 9.18 -23.25
C ASP A 107 -16.20 8.12 -24.19
N ASP A 108 -16.96 7.65 -25.17
CA ASP A 108 -16.54 6.63 -26.14
C ASP A 108 -15.32 7.02 -26.98
N ARG A 109 -15.00 8.32 -27.02
CA ARG A 109 -13.82 8.87 -27.73
C ARG A 109 -12.54 8.72 -26.94
N ILE A 110 -12.62 8.54 -25.63
CA ILE A 110 -11.45 8.34 -24.77
C ILE A 110 -10.90 6.93 -24.98
N LYS A 111 -9.63 6.88 -25.36
CA LYS A 111 -8.90 5.62 -25.48
C LYS A 111 -7.79 5.60 -24.42
N ILE A 112 -7.77 4.55 -23.63
CA ILE A 112 -6.68 4.29 -22.70
C ILE A 112 -5.49 3.77 -23.50
N GLU A 113 -4.34 4.43 -23.38
CA GLU A 113 -3.10 3.93 -23.96
C GLU A 113 -2.62 2.67 -23.22
N PRO A 114 -1.92 1.73 -23.89
CA PRO A 114 -1.48 0.49 -23.26
C PRO A 114 -0.69 0.68 -21.96
N LEU A 115 0.15 1.73 -21.88
CA LEU A 115 0.92 2.03 -20.67
C LEU A 115 0.04 2.57 -19.53
N GLU A 116 -1.02 3.31 -19.84
CA GLU A 116 -2.02 3.74 -18.86
C GLU A 116 -2.83 2.55 -18.35
N ALA A 117 -3.16 1.64 -19.27
CA ALA A 117 -3.83 0.38 -18.93
C ALA A 117 -2.95 -0.51 -18.04
N ASP A 118 -1.62 -0.59 -18.31
CA ASP A 118 -0.64 -1.24 -17.43
C ASP A 118 -0.65 -0.61 -16.04
N ALA A 119 -0.64 0.72 -15.94
CA ALA A 119 -0.62 1.44 -14.68
C ALA A 119 -1.89 1.18 -13.84
N LEU A 120 -3.08 1.24 -14.46
CA LEU A 120 -4.34 0.95 -13.78
C LEU A 120 -4.42 -0.52 -13.34
N LEU A 121 -3.98 -1.46 -14.19
CA LEU A 121 -3.94 -2.87 -13.84
C LEU A 121 -2.93 -3.14 -12.71
N ALA A 122 -1.81 -2.42 -12.68
CA ALA A 122 -0.84 -2.50 -11.59
C ALA A 122 -1.45 -2.03 -10.26
N GLY A 123 -2.21 -0.93 -10.24
CA GLY A 123 -2.92 -0.47 -9.04
C GLY A 123 -3.91 -1.53 -8.52
N ILE A 124 -4.73 -2.11 -9.40
CA ILE A 124 -5.63 -3.22 -9.03
C ILE A 124 -4.82 -4.41 -8.45
N THR A 125 -3.73 -4.79 -9.11
CA THR A 125 -2.88 -5.92 -8.71
C THR A 125 -2.26 -5.70 -7.33
N MET A 126 -1.83 -4.46 -7.03
CA MET A 126 -1.23 -4.09 -5.75
C MET A 126 -2.24 -4.21 -4.60
N ASP A 127 -3.38 -3.56 -4.71
CA ASP A 127 -4.39 -3.50 -3.65
C ASP A 127 -5.07 -4.83 -3.40
N THR A 128 -5.21 -5.64 -4.44
CA THR A 128 -5.78 -6.99 -4.34
C THR A 128 -4.77 -8.06 -3.96
N LYS A 129 -3.49 -7.70 -3.76
CA LYS A 129 -2.39 -8.66 -3.61
C LYS A 129 -2.48 -9.76 -4.69
N ASN A 130 -2.45 -9.34 -5.95
CA ASN A 130 -2.55 -10.21 -7.11
C ASN A 130 -3.88 -10.99 -7.19
N PHE A 131 -5.02 -10.28 -7.03
CA PHE A 131 -6.40 -10.82 -7.08
C PHE A 131 -6.73 -11.83 -5.98
N ILE A 132 -6.05 -11.76 -4.82
CA ILE A 132 -6.30 -12.62 -3.66
C ILE A 132 -7.25 -11.95 -2.67
N PHE A 133 -7.12 -10.64 -2.45
CA PHE A 133 -7.89 -9.91 -1.43
C PHE A 133 -8.85 -8.91 -2.09
N LYS A 134 -10.00 -8.67 -1.44
CA LYS A 134 -11.02 -7.69 -1.86
C LYS A 134 -11.41 -7.77 -3.34
N THR A 135 -11.28 -8.92 -3.96
CA THR A 135 -11.54 -9.09 -5.39
C THR A 135 -12.98 -9.53 -5.62
N GLY A 136 -13.75 -8.68 -6.27
CA GLY A 136 -15.13 -8.93 -6.66
C GLY A 136 -15.28 -9.08 -8.18
N VAL A 137 -16.53 -9.27 -8.64
CA VAL A 137 -16.85 -9.35 -10.08
C VAL A 137 -16.39 -8.07 -10.78
N ARG A 138 -16.68 -6.89 -10.22
CA ARG A 138 -16.25 -5.57 -10.75
C ARG A 138 -14.75 -5.50 -10.99
N THR A 139 -13.94 -6.06 -10.08
CA THR A 139 -12.47 -6.11 -10.21
C THR A 139 -12.04 -6.88 -11.46
N TYR A 140 -12.66 -8.04 -11.71
CA TYR A 140 -12.37 -8.84 -12.91
C TYR A 140 -12.89 -8.17 -14.19
N GLU A 141 -14.03 -7.49 -14.15
CA GLU A 141 -14.56 -6.72 -15.27
C GLU A 141 -13.64 -5.56 -15.63
N ALA A 142 -13.17 -4.78 -14.64
CA ALA A 142 -12.17 -3.73 -14.82
C ALA A 142 -10.86 -4.30 -15.41
N ALA A 143 -10.34 -5.39 -14.86
CA ALA A 143 -9.13 -6.03 -15.37
C ALA A 143 -9.33 -6.54 -16.81
N SER A 144 -10.50 -7.11 -17.15
CA SER A 144 -10.84 -7.53 -18.51
C SER A 144 -10.90 -6.35 -19.48
N TYR A 145 -11.47 -5.21 -19.07
CA TYR A 145 -11.48 -4.01 -19.87
C TYR A 145 -10.06 -3.51 -20.15
N LEU A 146 -9.20 -3.41 -19.11
CA LEU A 146 -7.81 -2.99 -19.25
C LEU A 146 -7.01 -3.94 -20.16
N ARG A 147 -7.26 -5.25 -20.10
CA ARG A 147 -6.68 -6.21 -21.05
C ARG A 147 -7.07 -5.91 -22.49
N ARG A 148 -8.32 -5.58 -22.76
CA ARG A 148 -8.79 -5.16 -24.08
C ARG A 148 -8.17 -3.84 -24.54
N ALA A 149 -7.91 -2.92 -23.60
CA ALA A 149 -7.23 -1.65 -23.83
C ALA A 149 -5.72 -1.80 -24.08
N GLY A 150 -5.17 -3.02 -23.94
CA GLY A 150 -3.77 -3.32 -24.26
C GLY A 150 -2.86 -3.53 -23.05
N ALA A 151 -3.39 -3.57 -21.81
CA ALA A 151 -2.57 -3.89 -20.66
C ALA A 151 -1.90 -5.26 -20.81
N ASP A 152 -0.60 -5.34 -20.51
CA ASP A 152 0.15 -6.58 -20.52
C ASP A 152 0.50 -7.05 -19.09
N PRO A 153 -0.08 -8.18 -18.62
CA PRO A 153 0.24 -8.73 -17.30
C PRO A 153 1.72 -8.99 -17.07
N THR A 154 2.49 -9.27 -18.13
CA THR A 154 3.94 -9.44 -18.03
C THR A 154 4.62 -8.13 -17.70
N SER A 155 4.25 -7.06 -18.38
CA SER A 155 4.70 -5.69 -18.08
C SER A 155 4.31 -5.27 -16.64
N VAL A 156 3.07 -5.54 -16.25
CA VAL A 156 2.59 -5.27 -14.89
C VAL A 156 3.39 -6.05 -13.85
N ARG A 157 3.68 -7.33 -14.09
CA ARG A 157 4.52 -8.13 -13.20
C ARG A 157 5.92 -7.55 -13.03
N GLN A 158 6.51 -6.99 -14.11
CA GLN A 158 7.83 -6.37 -14.06
C GLN A 158 7.88 -5.15 -13.12
N LEU A 159 6.75 -4.43 -12.96
CA LEU A 159 6.67 -3.31 -12.01
C LEU A 159 6.87 -3.73 -10.55
N PHE A 160 6.62 -5.00 -10.22
CA PHE A 160 6.70 -5.56 -8.87
C PHE A 160 7.90 -6.48 -8.66
N GLN A 161 8.85 -6.49 -9.60
CA GLN A 161 10.06 -7.26 -9.44
C GLN A 161 10.98 -6.60 -8.41
N ASP A 162 11.47 -7.41 -7.48
CA ASP A 162 12.53 -7.00 -6.57
C ASP A 162 13.89 -7.09 -7.27
N ASP A 163 14.83 -6.29 -6.84
CA ASP A 163 16.22 -6.51 -7.14
C ASP A 163 16.76 -7.74 -6.37
N MET A 164 17.89 -8.29 -6.84
CA MET A 164 18.48 -9.50 -6.25
C MET A 164 18.87 -9.31 -4.78
N GLU A 165 19.27 -8.11 -4.40
CA GLU A 165 19.69 -7.80 -3.03
C GLU A 165 18.50 -7.82 -2.07
N THR A 166 17.42 -7.11 -2.42
CA THR A 166 16.14 -7.11 -1.69
C THR A 166 15.56 -8.52 -1.56
N PHE A 167 15.57 -9.29 -2.68
CA PHE A 167 15.13 -10.68 -2.67
C PHE A 167 15.95 -11.54 -1.71
N THR A 168 17.27 -11.39 -1.71
CA THR A 168 18.19 -12.16 -0.85
C THR A 168 17.93 -11.87 0.63
N TYR A 169 17.84 -10.60 1.03
CA TYR A 169 17.55 -10.23 2.41
C TYR A 169 16.19 -10.77 2.87
N ARG A 170 15.17 -10.69 2.03
CA ARG A 170 13.86 -11.26 2.33
C ARG A 170 13.92 -12.78 2.50
N ALA A 171 14.61 -13.48 1.59
CA ALA A 171 14.77 -14.93 1.67
C ALA A 171 15.53 -15.37 2.93
N GLU A 172 16.59 -14.66 3.31
CA GLU A 172 17.33 -14.90 4.55
C GLU A 172 16.47 -14.66 5.78
N THR A 173 15.65 -13.62 5.77
CA THR A 173 14.70 -13.31 6.83
C THR A 173 13.68 -14.46 6.96
N ILE A 174 13.07 -14.90 5.85
CA ILE A 174 12.10 -16.00 5.87
C ILE A 174 12.75 -17.30 6.37
N LYS A 175 13.98 -17.60 5.96
CA LYS A 175 14.73 -18.80 6.39
C LYS A 175 14.97 -18.85 7.90
N LYS A 176 15.10 -17.71 8.57
CA LYS A 176 15.30 -17.62 10.02
C LYS A 176 14.02 -17.76 10.83
N ALA A 177 12.85 -17.80 10.17
CA ALA A 177 11.57 -17.85 10.86
C ALA A 177 11.43 -19.08 11.76
N LYS A 178 10.86 -18.87 12.94
CA LYS A 178 10.59 -19.90 13.93
C LYS A 178 9.16 -19.81 14.39
N MET A 179 8.49 -20.94 14.52
CA MET A 179 7.20 -21.03 15.19
C MET A 179 7.40 -20.81 16.69
N ILE A 180 6.70 -19.83 17.27
CA ILE A 180 6.75 -19.52 18.71
C ILE A 180 5.49 -19.98 19.43
N LYS A 181 4.37 -20.06 18.71
CA LYS A 181 3.07 -20.58 19.14
C LYS A 181 2.42 -21.32 17.97
N PRO A 182 1.42 -22.15 18.19
CA PRO A 182 0.64 -22.73 17.09
C PRO A 182 0.11 -21.64 16.15
N GLY A 183 0.53 -21.67 14.89
CA GLY A 183 0.12 -20.72 13.88
C GLY A 183 0.85 -19.36 13.90
N ILE A 184 1.73 -19.07 14.86
CA ILE A 184 2.43 -17.78 14.95
C ILE A 184 3.93 -17.96 14.73
N ALA A 185 4.46 -17.33 13.71
CA ALA A 185 5.89 -17.32 13.38
C ALA A 185 6.54 -15.97 13.71
N ILE A 186 7.79 -16.01 14.17
CA ILE A 186 8.64 -14.83 14.34
C ILE A 186 9.93 -14.97 13.54
N SER A 187 10.41 -13.87 12.97
CA SER A 187 11.69 -13.84 12.29
C SER A 187 12.42 -12.51 12.51
N GLU A 188 13.70 -12.51 12.19
CA GLU A 188 14.58 -11.38 12.31
C GLU A 188 15.31 -11.12 11.00
N CYS A 189 15.36 -9.86 10.59
CA CYS A 189 16.14 -9.42 9.44
C CYS A 189 17.64 -9.60 9.69
N PRO A 190 18.46 -9.74 8.64
CA PRO A 190 19.89 -9.51 8.75
C PRO A 190 20.17 -8.07 9.27
N PRO A 191 21.29 -7.86 9.97
CA PRO A 191 21.64 -6.53 10.43
C PRO A 191 22.01 -5.59 9.26
N ASN A 192 21.77 -4.28 9.45
CA ASN A 192 22.18 -3.21 8.54
C ASN A 192 21.68 -3.36 7.11
N ILE A 193 20.47 -3.87 6.90
CA ILE A 193 19.87 -3.99 5.58
C ILE A 193 19.27 -2.65 5.12
N PRO A 194 19.39 -2.30 3.83
CA PRO A 194 18.67 -1.17 3.28
C PRO A 194 17.16 -1.46 3.25
N ASN A 195 16.34 -0.41 3.32
CA ASN A 195 14.88 -0.54 3.22
C ASN A 195 14.28 -1.57 4.20
N ALA A 196 14.81 -1.65 5.43
CA ALA A 196 14.43 -2.63 6.45
C ALA A 196 12.91 -2.74 6.63
N GLN A 197 12.19 -1.61 6.58
CA GLN A 197 10.73 -1.57 6.71
C GLN A 197 10.04 -2.34 5.58
N LEU A 198 10.47 -2.16 4.35
CA LEU A 198 9.91 -2.85 3.20
C LEU A 198 10.18 -4.34 3.26
N ILE A 199 11.42 -4.72 3.55
CA ILE A 199 11.85 -6.13 3.64
C ILE A 199 11.11 -6.83 4.78
N ALA A 200 10.97 -6.21 5.95
CA ALA A 200 10.21 -6.78 7.06
C ALA A 200 8.75 -7.01 6.71
N ALA A 201 8.09 -6.04 6.08
CA ALA A 201 6.71 -6.14 5.65
C ALA A 201 6.52 -7.26 4.62
N GLN A 202 7.36 -7.33 3.60
CA GLN A 202 7.32 -8.35 2.56
C GLN A 202 7.64 -9.75 3.09
N ALA A 203 8.61 -9.86 4.02
CA ALA A 203 8.93 -11.13 4.66
C ALA A 203 7.77 -11.63 5.53
N ALA A 204 7.14 -10.74 6.30
CA ALA A 204 5.97 -11.07 7.11
C ALA A 204 4.79 -11.54 6.24
N ASP A 205 4.49 -10.85 5.13
CA ASP A 205 3.48 -11.28 4.17
C ASP A 205 3.83 -12.65 3.54
N SER A 206 5.10 -12.87 3.19
CA SER A 206 5.56 -14.13 2.59
C SER A 206 5.44 -15.33 3.53
N LEU A 207 5.68 -15.13 4.82
CA LEU A 207 5.52 -16.19 5.86
C LEU A 207 4.09 -16.68 5.95
N LEU A 208 3.08 -15.85 5.68
CA LEU A 208 1.68 -16.26 5.66
C LEU A 208 1.34 -17.26 4.52
N ASN A 209 2.20 -17.38 3.51
CA ASN A 209 2.03 -18.37 2.44
C ASN A 209 2.51 -19.78 2.86
N ILE A 210 3.10 -19.92 4.04
CA ILE A 210 3.59 -21.20 4.55
C ILE A 210 2.47 -21.91 5.31
N LYS A 211 2.17 -23.15 4.94
CA LYS A 211 1.13 -23.96 5.60
C LYS A 211 1.36 -24.03 7.11
N GLY A 212 0.33 -23.72 7.87
CA GLY A 212 0.36 -23.75 9.33
C GLY A 212 0.77 -22.41 9.97
N ILE A 213 1.10 -21.36 9.19
CA ILE A 213 1.30 -20.01 9.69
C ILE A 213 0.05 -19.18 9.41
N THR A 214 -0.57 -18.65 10.45
CA THR A 214 -1.74 -17.76 10.38
C THR A 214 -1.40 -16.33 10.82
N ALA A 215 -0.27 -16.17 11.49
CA ALA A 215 0.28 -14.87 11.87
C ALA A 215 1.82 -14.90 11.81
N SER A 216 2.41 -13.77 11.45
CA SER A 216 3.86 -13.62 11.32
C SER A 216 4.30 -12.26 11.86
N ILE A 217 5.43 -12.24 12.54
CA ILE A 217 6.04 -11.02 13.05
C ILE A 217 7.51 -11.02 12.64
N VAL A 218 7.96 -9.92 12.07
CA VAL A 218 9.34 -9.73 11.63
C VAL A 218 9.93 -8.50 12.30
N LEU A 219 11.10 -8.68 12.90
CA LEU A 219 11.87 -7.62 13.55
C LEU A 219 13.07 -7.26 12.68
N CYS A 220 13.32 -5.99 12.49
CA CYS A 220 14.52 -5.47 11.81
C CYS A 220 15.18 -4.36 12.60
N SER A 221 16.52 -4.37 12.67
CA SER A 221 17.28 -3.24 13.19
C SER A 221 17.28 -2.09 12.21
N THR A 222 17.03 -0.89 12.69
CA THR A 222 17.16 0.38 11.97
C THR A 222 18.03 1.34 12.79
N PRO A 223 18.49 2.45 12.21
CA PRO A 223 19.22 3.47 12.98
C PRO A 223 18.42 4.03 14.17
N GLU A 224 17.10 4.03 14.06
CA GLU A 224 16.17 4.57 15.07
C GLU A 224 15.77 3.52 16.12
N GLY A 225 16.19 2.25 15.99
CA GLY A 225 15.86 1.18 16.93
C GLY A 225 15.41 -0.11 16.24
N ILE A 226 14.55 -0.88 16.91
CA ILE A 226 13.98 -2.11 16.35
C ILE A 226 12.60 -1.85 15.80
N MET A 227 12.47 -2.02 14.51
CA MET A 227 11.18 -1.95 13.83
C MET A 227 10.54 -3.35 13.78
N ILE A 228 9.23 -3.39 13.98
CA ILE A 228 8.42 -4.61 14.03
C ILE A 228 7.33 -4.52 12.97
N SER A 229 7.20 -5.55 12.14
CA SER A 229 6.11 -5.69 11.17
C SER A 229 5.33 -6.97 11.46
N GLY A 230 4.02 -6.82 11.75
CA GLY A 230 3.11 -7.92 12.02
C GLY A 230 2.08 -8.10 10.90
N ARG A 231 1.79 -9.34 10.55
CA ARG A 231 0.77 -9.74 9.57
C ARG A 231 -0.06 -10.91 10.08
N SER A 232 -1.33 -11.00 9.68
CA SER A 232 -2.17 -12.15 9.97
C SER A 232 -3.20 -12.42 8.89
N LEU A 233 -3.75 -13.64 8.87
CA LEU A 233 -4.88 -14.02 8.02
C LEU A 233 -6.25 -13.64 8.64
N GLY A 234 -6.26 -12.88 9.74
CA GLY A 234 -7.47 -12.36 10.39
C GLY A 234 -7.89 -13.11 11.66
N SER A 235 -7.34 -14.31 11.94
CA SER A 235 -7.60 -15.04 13.18
C SER A 235 -6.90 -14.46 14.41
N ILE A 236 -5.83 -13.70 14.19
CA ILE A 236 -5.04 -13.00 15.20
C ILE A 236 -5.10 -11.50 14.92
N ASN A 237 -5.47 -10.70 15.91
CA ASN A 237 -5.52 -9.25 15.76
C ASN A 237 -4.12 -8.63 15.99
N MET A 238 -3.41 -8.32 14.89
CA MET A 238 -2.08 -7.74 14.95
C MET A 238 -2.05 -6.35 15.59
N GLN A 239 -3.10 -5.56 15.41
CA GLN A 239 -3.22 -4.23 16.02
C GLN A 239 -3.14 -4.33 17.54
N LEU A 240 -3.97 -5.17 18.17
CA LEU A 240 -4.01 -5.30 19.62
C LEU A 240 -2.69 -5.81 20.22
N ILE A 241 -1.96 -6.64 19.47
CA ILE A 241 -0.63 -7.13 19.92
C ILE A 241 0.38 -5.98 19.87
N LEU A 242 0.47 -5.26 18.74
CA LEU A 242 1.51 -4.25 18.56
C LEU A 242 1.19 -2.91 19.24
N GLU A 243 -0.07 -2.61 19.56
CA GLU A 243 -0.45 -1.49 20.42
C GLU A 243 0.12 -1.62 21.84
N LYS A 244 0.28 -2.85 22.37
CA LYS A 244 0.97 -3.10 23.64
C LYS A 244 2.45 -2.70 23.61
N LEU A 245 3.01 -2.57 22.43
CA LEU A 245 4.40 -2.14 22.18
C LEU A 245 4.50 -0.68 21.68
N GLY A 246 3.41 0.11 21.84
CA GLY A 246 3.35 1.48 21.37
C GLY A 246 3.18 1.64 19.87
N GLY A 247 2.86 0.56 19.17
CA GLY A 247 2.61 0.54 17.74
C GLY A 247 1.15 0.78 17.37
N GLY A 248 0.78 0.46 16.13
CA GLY A 248 -0.57 0.58 15.63
C GLY A 248 -0.77 -0.09 14.28
N GLY A 249 -2.01 -0.06 13.79
CA GLY A 249 -2.35 -0.66 12.51
C GLY A 249 -3.81 -1.09 12.43
N HIS A 250 -4.03 -2.26 11.83
CA HIS A 250 -5.33 -2.88 11.64
C HIS A 250 -5.31 -4.35 12.05
N LEU A 251 -6.47 -5.01 12.01
CA LEU A 251 -6.65 -6.42 12.35
C LEU A 251 -5.58 -7.33 11.74
N THR A 252 -5.30 -7.18 10.45
CA THR A 252 -4.43 -8.09 9.68
C THR A 252 -3.01 -7.58 9.48
N MET A 253 -2.76 -6.30 9.76
CA MET A 253 -1.44 -5.68 9.60
C MET A 253 -1.22 -4.59 10.65
N ALA A 254 -0.07 -4.61 11.28
CA ALA A 254 0.34 -3.59 12.22
C ALA A 254 1.86 -3.45 12.25
N GLY A 255 2.34 -2.33 12.79
CA GLY A 255 3.76 -2.06 12.99
C GLY A 255 4.02 -1.40 14.33
N ALA A 256 5.23 -1.57 14.85
CA ALA A 256 5.73 -0.87 16.03
C ALA A 256 7.20 -0.54 15.85
N GLN A 257 7.69 0.42 16.60
CA GLN A 257 9.10 0.78 16.66
C GLN A 257 9.51 0.92 18.12
N LEU A 258 10.58 0.23 18.50
CA LEU A 258 11.13 0.24 19.84
C LEU A 258 12.50 0.92 19.79
N GLU A 259 12.66 2.00 20.53
CA GLU A 259 13.90 2.76 20.59
C GLU A 259 14.79 2.28 21.72
N ASN A 260 16.11 2.42 21.57
CA ASN A 260 17.12 2.14 22.61
C ASN A 260 17.03 0.74 23.24
N ILE A 261 16.72 -0.27 22.41
CA ILE A 261 16.53 -1.66 22.85
C ILE A 261 17.33 -2.62 21.97
N SER A 262 17.80 -3.73 22.54
CA SER A 262 18.43 -4.79 21.77
C SER A 262 17.40 -5.67 21.02
N MET A 263 17.85 -6.38 19.97
CA MET A 263 17.01 -7.31 19.22
C MET A 263 16.44 -8.42 20.13
N GLU A 264 17.24 -8.91 21.07
CA GLU A 264 16.86 -9.96 22.02
C GLU A 264 15.74 -9.48 22.95
N GLU A 265 15.88 -8.28 23.52
CA GLU A 265 14.85 -7.65 24.36
C GLU A 265 13.57 -7.35 23.57
N ALA A 266 13.68 -6.80 22.36
CA ALA A 266 12.53 -6.54 21.49
C ALA A 266 11.75 -7.85 21.19
N ARG A 267 12.48 -8.93 20.88
CA ARG A 267 11.89 -10.24 20.66
C ARG A 267 11.15 -10.75 21.90
N LYS A 268 11.73 -10.57 23.08
CA LYS A 268 11.11 -10.97 24.36
C LYS A 268 9.79 -10.22 24.57
N LEU A 269 9.79 -8.90 24.40
CA LEU A 269 8.58 -8.08 24.52
C LEU A 269 7.50 -8.47 23.52
N VAL A 270 7.86 -8.79 22.28
CA VAL A 270 6.91 -9.29 21.27
C VAL A 270 6.27 -10.60 21.74
N ILE A 271 7.06 -11.54 22.28
CA ILE A 271 6.54 -12.84 22.77
C ILE A 271 5.61 -12.62 23.97
N GLU A 272 5.98 -11.74 24.91
CA GLU A 272 5.14 -11.38 26.05
C GLU A 272 3.80 -10.73 25.59
N ALA A 273 3.84 -9.81 24.63
CA ALA A 273 2.63 -9.19 24.09
C ALA A 273 1.69 -10.20 23.40
N ILE A 274 2.26 -11.22 22.72
CA ILE A 274 1.50 -12.32 22.13
C ILE A 274 0.87 -13.19 23.22
N ASP A 275 1.64 -13.55 24.26
CA ASP A 275 1.15 -14.39 25.36
C ASP A 275 0.00 -13.71 26.10
N ASP A 276 0.09 -12.42 26.33
CA ASP A 276 -0.96 -11.65 26.98
C ASP A 276 -2.21 -11.53 26.10
N TYR A 277 -2.03 -11.33 24.80
CA TYR A 277 -3.15 -11.31 23.85
C TYR A 277 -3.90 -12.66 23.82
N LEU A 278 -3.17 -13.79 23.81
CA LEU A 278 -3.77 -15.12 23.77
C LEU A 278 -4.52 -15.43 25.07
N LYS A 279 -3.98 -15.07 26.25
CA LYS A 279 -4.67 -15.23 27.54
C LYS A 279 -5.96 -14.42 27.62
N GLU A 280 -5.98 -13.18 27.13
CA GLU A 280 -7.16 -12.33 27.07
C GLU A 280 -8.26 -12.88 26.14
N GLY A 281 -7.85 -13.65 25.11
CA GLY A 281 -8.76 -14.32 24.17
C GLY A 281 -9.36 -15.63 24.69
N GLU A 282 -8.67 -16.35 25.57
CA GLU A 282 -9.16 -17.60 26.20
C GLU A 282 -10.18 -17.35 27.34
N GLY A 283 -10.28 -16.09 27.80
CA GLY A 283 -11.22 -15.67 28.85
C GLY A 283 -12.59 -15.18 28.35
N LYS A 284 -12.83 -15.23 27.02
CA LYS A 284 -14.11 -14.88 26.38
C LYS A 284 -14.70 -16.07 25.66
#